data_1aeaabf0171445354b0a482dbb93bb62
#
_entry.id   1aeaabf0171445354b0a482dbb93bb62
#
_cell.length_a   1.000
_cell.length_b   1.000
_cell.length_c   1.000
_cell.angle_alpha   90.00
_cell.angle_beta   90.00
_cell.angle_gamma   90.00
#
_symmetry.space_group_name_H-M   'P 1'
#
loop_
_entity.id
_entity.type
_entity.pdbx_description
1 polymer ?
#
loop_
_entity_poly.entity_id
_entity_poly.type
_entity_poly.pdbx_seq_one_letter_code
_entity_poly.pdbx_strand_id
1 'polypeptide(L)'
;MMFNLLKSILIMISLICSNVFGQTINRYGTTAANFLEIGVGSRATSMGDAYVAVANDVSSIYWNPAGLSNVSNSSALFMVQPWLVDIDMLFAGGAVVVPNVGVLGLG
;
A
#
# COMPACT_ATOMS: atom_id res chain seq x y z
N MET A 1 10.06 61.59 -4.78
CA MET A 1 10.41 60.40 -5.60
C MET A 1 10.55 59.15 -4.70
N MET A 2 11.30 59.18 -3.63
CA MET A 2 11.52 58.07 -2.65
C MET A 2 10.23 57.57 -2.00
N PHE A 3 9.29 58.44 -1.68
CA PHE A 3 8.03 58.10 -1.02
C PHE A 3 7.06 57.27 -1.90
N ASN A 4 7.07 57.54 -3.24
CA ASN A 4 6.27 56.79 -4.16
C ASN A 4 6.88 55.39 -4.46
N LEU A 5 8.21 55.30 -4.45
CA LEU A 5 8.91 54.04 -4.56
C LEU A 5 8.60 53.09 -3.38
N LEU A 6 8.60 53.67 -2.16
CA LEU A 6 8.28 52.93 -0.94
C LEU A 6 6.83 52.39 -0.97
N LYS A 7 5.87 53.21 -1.43
CA LYS A 7 4.47 52.78 -1.61
C LYS A 7 4.33 51.64 -2.62
N SER A 8 5.02 51.72 -3.76
CA SER A 8 4.99 50.69 -4.78
C SER A 8 5.57 49.37 -4.28
N ILE A 9 6.65 49.41 -3.50
CA ILE A 9 7.25 48.22 -2.89
C ILE A 9 6.30 47.58 -1.87
N LEU A 10 5.62 48.40 -1.05
CA LEU A 10 4.66 47.92 -0.06
C LEU A 10 3.46 47.22 -0.70
N ILE A 11 2.93 47.79 -1.79
CA ILE A 11 1.83 47.20 -2.57
C ILE A 11 2.27 45.89 -3.21
N MET A 12 3.48 45.81 -3.74
CA MET A 12 4.03 44.61 -4.38
C MET A 12 4.23 43.47 -3.36
N ILE A 13 4.71 43.78 -2.15
CA ILE A 13 4.84 42.83 -1.05
C ILE A 13 3.45 42.32 -0.59
N SER A 14 2.46 43.21 -0.49
CA SER A 14 1.09 42.84 -0.12
C SER A 14 0.44 41.90 -1.14
N LEU A 15 0.68 42.10 -2.43
CA LEU A 15 0.19 41.24 -3.52
C LEU A 15 0.86 39.85 -3.52
N ILE A 16 2.12 39.76 -3.11
CA ILE A 16 2.84 38.49 -3.00
C ILE A 16 2.36 37.70 -1.77
N CYS A 17 2.11 38.35 -0.65
CA CYS A 17 1.61 37.73 0.58
C CYS A 17 0.18 37.20 0.46
N SER A 18 -0.65 37.74 -0.43
CA SER A 18 -2.04 37.28 -0.61
C SER A 18 -2.18 35.91 -1.27
N ASN A 19 -1.12 35.38 -1.87
CA ASN A 19 -1.14 34.04 -2.49
C ASN A 19 -0.69 32.91 -1.55
N VAL A 20 -0.40 33.21 -0.30
CA VAL A 20 -0.07 32.19 0.72
C VAL A 20 -1.34 31.71 1.44
N PHE A 21 -2.40 31.45 0.68
CA PHE A 21 -3.45 30.59 1.19
C PHE A 21 -2.97 29.15 1.01
N GLY A 22 -2.67 28.50 2.14
CA GLY A 22 -2.31 27.11 2.17
C GLY A 22 -3.35 26.30 1.38
N GLN A 23 -2.91 25.63 0.35
CA GLN A 23 -3.75 24.68 -0.35
C GLN A 23 -4.18 23.64 0.69
N THR A 24 -5.48 23.56 0.94
CA THR A 24 -6.02 22.38 1.62
C THR A 24 -5.63 21.19 0.79
N ILE A 25 -4.66 20.42 1.29
CA ILE A 25 -4.28 19.16 0.65
C ILE A 25 -5.52 18.27 0.73
N ASN A 26 -6.30 18.26 -0.33
CA ASN A 26 -7.38 17.30 -0.52
C ASN A 26 -6.72 15.93 -0.69
N ARG A 27 -6.62 15.20 0.41
CA ARG A 27 -6.17 13.80 0.44
C ARG A 27 -7.28 12.83 0.01
N TYR A 28 -8.15 13.26 -0.89
CA TYR A 28 -9.10 12.36 -1.53
C TYR A 28 -8.30 11.40 -2.43
N GLY A 29 -8.30 10.13 -2.09
CA GLY A 29 -7.60 9.08 -2.81
C GLY A 29 -6.29 8.59 -2.17
N THR A 30 -5.62 9.36 -1.31
CA THR A 30 -4.46 8.85 -0.56
C THR A 30 -4.85 8.00 0.64
N THR A 31 -6.06 8.20 1.19
CA THR A 31 -6.63 7.38 2.27
C THR A 31 -7.39 6.16 1.75
N ALA A 32 -7.81 6.15 0.49
CA ALA A 32 -8.57 5.04 -0.07
C ALA A 32 -7.73 3.77 -0.32
N ALA A 33 -6.41 3.90 -0.40
CA ALA A 33 -5.51 2.78 -0.67
C ALA A 33 -4.74 2.28 0.56
N ASN A 34 -4.97 2.82 1.75
CA ASN A 34 -4.29 2.37 2.97
C ASN A 34 -4.58 0.89 3.30
N PHE A 35 -5.68 0.33 2.80
CA PHE A 35 -5.96 -1.08 2.95
C PHE A 35 -4.95 -1.97 2.20
N LEU A 36 -4.27 -1.46 1.17
CA LEU A 36 -3.22 -2.17 0.43
C LEU A 36 -1.91 -2.26 1.22
N GLU A 37 -1.75 -1.46 2.28
CA GLU A 37 -0.62 -1.53 3.20
C GLU A 37 -0.79 -2.63 4.26
N ILE A 38 -1.98 -3.25 4.32
CA ILE A 38 -2.24 -4.35 5.26
C ILE A 38 -1.66 -5.63 4.68
N GLY A 39 -0.57 -6.09 5.24
CA GLY A 39 0.12 -7.30 4.80
C GLY A 39 -0.72 -8.56 5.00
N VAL A 40 -0.65 -9.49 4.06
CA VAL A 40 -1.33 -10.80 4.12
C VAL A 40 -0.40 -11.83 4.76
N GLY A 41 -0.88 -12.44 5.83
CA GLY A 41 -0.19 -13.54 6.53
C GLY A 41 0.66 -13.08 7.70
N SER A 42 0.50 -13.77 8.83
CA SER A 42 1.21 -13.48 10.07
C SER A 42 2.74 -13.57 9.94
N ARG A 43 3.22 -14.43 9.04
CA ARG A 43 4.64 -14.59 8.73
C ARG A 43 5.20 -13.33 8.06
N ALA A 44 4.49 -12.77 7.08
CA ALA A 44 4.90 -11.57 6.38
C ALA A 44 4.85 -10.35 7.29
N THR A 45 3.76 -10.18 8.04
CA THR A 45 3.60 -9.05 8.97
C THR A 45 4.62 -9.08 10.11
N SER A 46 5.01 -10.26 10.60
CA SER A 46 6.08 -10.39 11.60
C SER A 46 7.46 -9.98 11.08
N MET A 47 7.65 -9.98 9.77
CA MET A 47 8.88 -9.52 9.08
C MET A 47 8.78 -8.06 8.64
N GLY A 48 7.75 -7.32 9.11
CA GLY A 48 7.52 -5.94 8.67
C GLY A 48 7.24 -5.83 7.18
N ASP A 49 6.52 -6.81 6.63
CA ASP A 49 6.13 -6.92 5.20
C ASP A 49 7.31 -7.09 4.22
N ALA A 50 8.52 -7.35 4.73
CA ALA A 50 9.69 -7.67 3.91
C ALA A 50 9.68 -9.14 3.44
N TYR A 51 8.57 -9.57 2.81
CA TYR A 51 8.31 -10.98 2.51
C TYR A 51 8.43 -11.35 1.01
N VAL A 52 8.42 -10.38 0.12
CA VAL A 52 8.39 -10.58 -1.35
C VAL A 52 9.47 -11.53 -1.86
N ALA A 53 10.68 -11.43 -1.31
CA ALA A 53 11.82 -12.23 -1.74
C ALA A 53 11.85 -13.66 -1.16
N VAL A 54 11.15 -13.90 -0.05
CA VAL A 54 11.16 -15.18 0.67
C VAL A 54 9.81 -15.90 0.61
N ALA A 55 8.84 -15.35 -0.12
CA ALA A 55 7.53 -15.93 -0.30
C ALA A 55 7.64 -17.33 -0.97
N ASN A 56 7.19 -18.36 -0.25
CA ASN A 56 7.31 -19.76 -0.63
C ASN A 56 6.10 -20.61 -0.21
N ASP A 57 4.98 -19.99 0.05
CA ASP A 57 3.71 -20.61 0.45
C ASP A 57 2.53 -20.01 -0.34
N VAL A 58 1.29 -20.35 0.00
CA VAL A 58 0.08 -19.85 -0.66
C VAL A 58 -0.02 -18.33 -0.62
N SER A 59 0.53 -17.67 0.40
CA SER A 59 0.53 -16.20 0.47
C SER A 59 1.38 -15.55 -0.63
N SER A 60 2.21 -16.32 -1.31
CA SER A 60 2.94 -15.88 -2.51
C SER A 60 2.01 -15.34 -3.59
N ILE A 61 0.76 -15.77 -3.65
CA ILE A 61 -0.24 -15.24 -4.59
C ILE A 61 -0.37 -13.72 -4.42
N TYR A 62 -0.32 -13.25 -3.18
CA TYR A 62 -0.40 -11.82 -2.84
C TYR A 62 0.96 -11.12 -2.96
N TRP A 63 2.02 -11.70 -2.40
CA TRP A 63 3.32 -11.05 -2.27
C TRP A 63 4.18 -11.12 -3.52
N ASN A 64 4.30 -12.32 -4.09
CA ASN A 64 5.12 -12.59 -5.27
C ASN A 64 4.67 -13.90 -5.92
N PRO A 65 3.85 -13.85 -6.95
CA PRO A 65 3.34 -15.06 -7.61
C PRO A 65 4.42 -16.01 -8.10
N ALA A 66 5.62 -15.53 -8.43
CA ALA A 66 6.74 -16.38 -8.80
C ALA A 66 7.19 -17.30 -7.65
N GLY A 67 6.95 -16.90 -6.40
CA GLY A 67 7.21 -17.72 -5.21
C GLY A 67 6.38 -19.00 -5.13
N LEU A 68 5.26 -19.08 -5.87
CA LEU A 68 4.47 -20.31 -5.97
C LEU A 68 5.27 -21.48 -6.54
N SER A 69 6.29 -21.23 -7.35
CA SER A 69 7.16 -22.29 -7.86
C SER A 69 7.91 -23.06 -6.76
N ASN A 70 8.04 -22.48 -5.59
CA ASN A 70 8.69 -23.09 -4.42
C ASN A 70 7.71 -23.89 -3.53
N VAL A 71 6.42 -23.88 -3.85
CA VAL A 71 5.41 -24.62 -3.10
C VAL A 71 5.51 -26.11 -3.48
N SER A 72 5.86 -26.95 -2.52
CA SER A 72 6.09 -28.38 -2.74
C SER A 72 4.82 -29.22 -2.66
N ASN A 73 3.81 -28.75 -1.90
CA ASN A 73 2.57 -29.48 -1.65
C ASN A 73 1.35 -28.60 -1.90
N SER A 74 0.31 -29.21 -2.44
CA SER A 74 -0.97 -28.51 -2.58
C SER A 74 -1.49 -28.08 -1.20
N SER A 75 -1.86 -26.81 -1.08
CA SER A 75 -2.25 -26.20 0.20
C SER A 75 -3.26 -25.08 0.01
N ALA A 76 -3.98 -24.75 1.08
CA ALA A 76 -4.91 -23.63 1.11
C ALA A 76 -4.63 -22.78 2.34
N LEU A 77 -4.86 -21.48 2.21
CA LEU A 77 -4.71 -20.48 3.26
C LEU A 77 -6.02 -19.71 3.41
N PHE A 78 -6.50 -19.65 4.65
CA PHE A 78 -7.58 -18.75 5.04
C PHE A 78 -7.06 -17.86 6.15
N MET A 79 -7.28 -16.57 6.03
CA MET A 79 -6.88 -15.59 7.01
C MET A 79 -8.02 -14.62 7.27
N VAL A 80 -8.28 -14.38 8.55
CA VAL A 80 -9.14 -13.31 9.04
C VAL A 80 -8.30 -12.46 9.96
N GLN A 81 -8.14 -11.20 9.63
CA GLN A 81 -7.34 -10.27 10.41
C GLN A 81 -8.22 -9.09 10.80
N PRO A 82 -8.66 -9.04 12.07
CA PRO A 82 -9.30 -7.84 12.60
C PRO A 82 -8.30 -6.68 12.56
N TRP A 83 -8.75 -5.56 12.01
CA TRP A 83 -7.96 -4.34 11.92
C TRP A 83 -8.60 -3.24 12.77
N LEU A 84 -8.08 -2.04 12.66
CA LEU A 84 -8.58 -0.90 13.44
C LEU A 84 -9.99 -0.48 12.98
N VAL A 85 -10.85 -0.12 13.95
CA VAL A 85 -12.16 0.52 13.71
C VAL A 85 -13.11 -0.34 12.86
N ASP A 86 -13.42 -1.56 13.35
CA ASP A 86 -14.40 -2.47 12.73
C ASP A 86 -14.12 -2.84 11.26
N ILE A 87 -12.85 -2.78 10.85
CA ILE A 87 -12.41 -3.25 9.54
C ILE A 87 -11.81 -4.64 9.72
N ASP A 88 -12.38 -5.63 9.05
CA ASP A 88 -11.83 -6.97 8.98
C ASP A 88 -11.22 -7.21 7.60
N MET A 89 -10.00 -7.73 7.57
CA MET A 89 -9.37 -8.18 6.35
C MET A 89 -9.52 -9.69 6.22
N LEU A 90 -10.07 -10.12 5.10
CA LEU A 90 -10.22 -11.53 4.76
C LEU A 90 -9.35 -11.84 3.56
N PHE A 91 -8.54 -12.88 3.67
CA PHE A 91 -7.81 -13.45 2.54
C PHE A 91 -8.07 -14.95 2.46
N ALA A 92 -8.34 -15.44 1.25
CA ALA A 92 -8.47 -16.85 0.97
C ALA A 92 -7.69 -17.17 -0.29
N GLY A 93 -6.90 -18.23 -0.26
CA GLY A 93 -6.13 -18.66 -1.42
C GLY A 93 -5.82 -20.15 -1.38
N GLY A 94 -5.52 -20.71 -2.55
CA GLY A 94 -5.12 -22.09 -2.69
C GLY A 94 -4.05 -22.25 -3.76
N ALA A 95 -3.17 -23.23 -3.56
CA ALA A 95 -2.16 -23.63 -4.51
C ALA A 95 -2.24 -25.15 -4.74
N VAL A 96 -2.24 -25.57 -5.99
CA VAL A 96 -2.25 -26.97 -6.38
C VAL A 96 -1.00 -27.27 -7.20
N VAL A 97 -0.23 -28.24 -6.74
CA VAL A 97 0.95 -28.72 -7.45
C VAL A 97 0.52 -29.73 -8.51
N VAL A 98 0.80 -29.42 -9.78
CA VAL A 98 0.51 -30.30 -10.93
C VAL A 98 1.84 -30.90 -11.40
N PRO A 99 2.03 -32.23 -11.27
CA PRO A 99 3.27 -32.88 -11.71
C PRO A 99 3.59 -32.58 -13.17
N ASN A 100 4.85 -32.24 -13.45
CA ASN A 100 5.39 -31.92 -14.79
C ASN A 100 4.82 -30.64 -15.45
N VAL A 101 3.95 -29.89 -14.76
CA VAL A 101 3.37 -28.64 -15.28
C VAL A 101 3.82 -27.45 -14.42
N GLY A 102 3.72 -27.58 -13.10
CA GLY A 102 4.05 -26.51 -12.16
C GLY A 102 3.00 -26.34 -11.06
N VAL A 103 2.91 -25.16 -10.51
CA VAL A 103 1.98 -24.82 -9.43
C VAL A 103 0.93 -23.84 -9.95
N LEU A 104 -0.32 -24.19 -9.77
CA LEU A 104 -1.47 -23.32 -10.04
C LEU A 104 -1.96 -22.72 -8.74
N GLY A 105 -2.05 -21.39 -8.67
CA GLY A 105 -2.56 -20.66 -7.52
C GLY A 105 -3.78 -19.82 -7.87
N LEU A 106 -4.71 -19.72 -6.93
CA LEU A 106 -5.87 -18.86 -6.97
C LEU A 106 -6.06 -18.22 -5.59
N GLY A 107 -6.35 -16.91 -5.56
CA GLY A 107 -6.59 -16.16 -4.34
C GLY A 107 -7.47 -14.95 -4.59
#